data_83627b7f0a240c1b812bcd564f8582b2
#
_entry.id   83627b7f0a240c1b812bcd564f8582b2
#
_cell.length_a   1.000
_cell.length_b   1.000
_cell.length_c   1.000
_cell.angle_alpha   90.00
_cell.angle_beta   90.00
_cell.angle_gamma   90.00
#
_symmetry.space_group_name_H-M   'P 1'
#
loop_
_entity.id
_entity.type
_entity.pdbx_description
1 polymer ?
#
loop_
_entity_poly.entity_id
_entity_poly.type
_entity_poly.pdbx_seq_one_letter_code
_entity_poly.pdbx_strand_id
1 'polypeptide(L)'
;MDPSPRLDRLSALLGGLAPRVHVMRTTPNPSRLRFPAESTGGLWLHLVLDGQAAMHNQHVANLVAEAPAMLICRGDEAHELVRSMRGASTPDGLLCARAHFDGPVGPLLLAEFAQPMVVPLADADASLQQVITLVRAELNQPRCGQPLLLDRAGDILFIGLLRHLVAHPRHGSGLLHGLSDPRIASTLVALHAEPQADWRLETMADTAGMSRTAFANRFREALNTTPGKYLSQLRLAIAQRAVASGDGLKTAARRTGYTNASALSRALSKARAQEA
;
A
#
# COMPACT_ATOMS: atom_id res chain seq x y z
N MET A 1 -20.07 13.92 26.60
CA MET A 1 -19.47 12.61 26.24
C MET A 1 -18.53 12.87 25.09
N ASP A 2 -17.27 13.11 25.40
CA ASP A 2 -16.25 13.49 24.41
C ASP A 2 -15.97 12.24 23.57
N PRO A 3 -16.18 12.25 22.24
CA PRO A 3 -15.86 11.10 21.42
C PRO A 3 -14.35 10.91 21.47
N SER A 4 -13.90 9.83 22.09
CA SER A 4 -12.49 9.42 22.03
C SER A 4 -11.99 9.61 20.58
N PRO A 5 -10.86 10.27 20.38
CA PRO A 5 -10.35 10.51 19.03
C PRO A 5 -10.25 9.17 18.33
N ARG A 6 -10.94 9.04 17.18
CA ARG A 6 -10.87 7.81 16.39
C ARG A 6 -9.40 7.58 16.04
N LEU A 7 -8.88 6.42 16.41
CA LEU A 7 -7.51 6.03 16.10
C LEU A 7 -7.25 6.19 14.60
N ASP A 8 -6.35 7.09 14.25
CA ASP A 8 -5.92 7.26 12.86
C ASP A 8 -4.95 6.12 12.49
N ARG A 9 -5.52 5.07 11.90
CA ARG A 9 -4.80 3.82 11.60
C ARG A 9 -3.87 3.93 10.40
N LEU A 10 -4.07 4.94 9.56
CA LEU A 10 -3.34 5.06 8.29
C LEU A 10 -2.29 6.16 8.29
N SER A 11 -2.44 7.25 9.08
CA SER A 11 -1.49 8.37 9.00
C SER A 11 -0.05 7.97 9.33
N ALA A 12 0.16 7.13 10.36
CA ALA A 12 1.50 6.64 10.69
C ALA A 12 2.06 5.75 9.57
N LEU A 13 1.22 4.87 8.98
CA LEU A 13 1.59 4.04 7.84
C LEU A 13 1.91 4.90 6.61
N LEU A 14 1.04 5.84 6.25
CA LEU A 14 1.20 6.74 5.10
C LEU A 14 2.44 7.62 5.23
N GLY A 15 2.74 8.12 6.45
CA GLY A 15 3.98 8.84 6.73
C GLY A 15 5.22 7.98 6.48
N GLY A 16 5.17 6.71 6.85
CA GLY A 16 6.24 5.74 6.58
C GLY A 16 6.29 5.24 5.12
N LEU A 17 5.20 5.34 4.35
CA LEU A 17 5.14 5.00 2.93
C LEU A 17 5.63 6.13 2.04
N ALA A 18 5.32 7.38 2.38
CA ALA A 18 5.50 8.55 1.53
C ALA A 18 5.04 8.28 0.08
N PRO A 19 3.77 7.91 -0.13
CA PRO A 19 3.27 7.49 -1.43
C PRO A 19 3.23 8.67 -2.40
N ARG A 20 3.53 8.39 -3.67
CA ARG A 20 3.34 9.32 -4.79
C ARG A 20 2.68 8.56 -5.93
N VAL A 21 1.58 9.10 -6.42
CA VAL A 21 0.86 8.51 -7.55
C VAL A 21 1.06 9.37 -8.78
N HIS A 22 1.50 8.74 -9.84
CA HIS A 22 1.67 9.39 -11.14
C HIS A 22 0.71 8.75 -12.15
N VAL A 23 -0.15 9.59 -12.75
CA VAL A 23 -1.15 9.14 -13.71
C VAL A 23 -0.56 9.07 -15.10
N MET A 24 -0.67 7.90 -15.72
CA MET A 24 -0.26 7.71 -17.10
C MET A 24 -1.40 8.06 -18.06
N ARG A 25 -1.11 8.90 -19.03
CA ARG A 25 -2.05 9.23 -20.10
C ARG A 25 -1.93 8.22 -21.23
N THR A 26 -3.03 7.58 -21.55
CA THR A 26 -3.16 6.75 -22.74
C THR A 26 -4.26 7.34 -23.62
N THR A 27 -3.93 8.30 -24.49
CA THR A 27 -4.90 8.86 -25.45
C THR A 27 -4.39 8.61 -26.87
N PRO A 28 -5.20 8.03 -27.76
CA PRO A 28 -6.48 7.36 -27.48
C PRO A 28 -6.27 6.08 -26.65
N ASN A 29 -7.24 5.72 -25.82
CA ASN A 29 -7.12 4.57 -24.92
C ASN A 29 -7.23 3.27 -25.76
N PRO A 30 -6.13 2.57 -26.08
CA PRO A 30 -6.19 1.41 -26.94
C PRO A 30 -6.91 0.25 -26.27
N SER A 31 -7.46 -0.67 -27.05
CA SER A 31 -8.11 -1.88 -26.52
C SER A 31 -7.12 -2.81 -25.78
N ARG A 32 -5.83 -2.64 -26.01
CA ARG A 32 -4.76 -3.44 -25.42
C ARG A 32 -3.57 -2.55 -25.02
N LEU A 33 -3.18 -2.65 -23.75
CA LEU A 33 -2.09 -1.90 -23.13
C LEU A 33 -1.07 -2.87 -22.54
N ARG A 34 0.21 -2.63 -22.75
CA ARG A 34 1.31 -3.42 -22.19
C ARG A 34 2.14 -2.59 -21.24
N PHE A 35 2.43 -3.14 -20.09
CA PHE A 35 3.20 -2.54 -19.02
C PHE A 35 4.43 -3.42 -18.77
N PRO A 36 5.64 -2.93 -19.03
CA PRO A 36 6.85 -3.69 -18.73
C PRO A 36 7.08 -3.79 -17.23
N ALA A 37 7.84 -4.80 -16.82
CA ALA A 37 8.37 -4.85 -15.46
C ALA A 37 9.36 -3.71 -15.23
N GLU A 38 9.26 -3.05 -14.10
CA GLU A 38 10.15 -1.98 -13.70
C GLU A 38 11.03 -2.40 -12.51
N SER A 39 12.28 -1.95 -12.50
CA SER A 39 13.23 -2.24 -11.41
C SER A 39 12.91 -1.53 -10.09
N THR A 40 12.09 -0.47 -10.14
CA THR A 40 11.68 0.29 -8.95
C THR A 40 10.42 -0.30 -8.34
N GLY A 41 10.47 -0.65 -7.06
CA GLY A 41 9.30 -1.14 -6.33
C GLY A 41 8.15 -0.14 -6.35
N GLY A 42 6.92 -0.64 -6.47
CA GLY A 42 5.70 0.17 -6.52
C GLY A 42 4.52 -0.66 -6.98
N LEU A 43 3.38 -0.02 -7.18
CA LEU A 43 2.15 -0.67 -7.66
C LEU A 43 1.67 -0.02 -8.96
N TRP A 44 1.20 -0.84 -9.87
CA TRP A 44 0.31 -0.40 -10.93
C TRP A 44 -1.13 -0.38 -10.41
N LEU A 45 -1.82 0.72 -10.67
CA LEU A 45 -3.21 0.96 -10.32
C LEU A 45 -3.99 1.25 -11.60
N HIS A 46 -4.95 0.40 -11.94
CA HIS A 46 -5.78 0.56 -13.13
C HIS A 46 -7.23 0.72 -12.69
N LEU A 47 -7.71 1.96 -12.71
CA LEU A 47 -9.09 2.29 -12.37
C LEU A 47 -9.98 2.08 -13.59
N VAL A 48 -10.82 1.06 -13.53
CA VAL A 48 -11.85 0.77 -14.53
C VAL A 48 -13.09 1.59 -14.18
N LEU A 49 -13.33 2.63 -14.96
CA LEU A 49 -14.44 3.57 -14.77
C LEU A 49 -15.69 3.17 -15.56
N ASP A 50 -15.50 2.44 -16.68
CA ASP A 50 -16.60 2.05 -17.56
C ASP A 50 -16.26 0.74 -18.28
N GLY A 51 -17.27 -0.15 -18.48
CA GLY A 51 -17.10 -1.45 -19.12
C GLY A 51 -16.31 -2.45 -18.28
N GLN A 52 -15.48 -3.23 -18.95
CA GLN A 52 -14.64 -4.28 -18.34
C GLN A 52 -13.19 -4.16 -18.79
N ALA A 53 -12.26 -4.54 -17.91
CA ALA A 53 -10.84 -4.73 -18.24
C ALA A 53 -10.36 -6.09 -17.72
N ALA A 54 -9.56 -6.79 -18.51
CA ALA A 54 -8.92 -8.04 -18.16
C ALA A 54 -7.40 -7.83 -18.07
N MET A 55 -6.79 -8.30 -17.00
CA MET A 55 -5.33 -8.31 -16.82
C MET A 55 -4.77 -9.71 -17.06
N HIS A 56 -3.64 -9.76 -17.75
CA HIS A 56 -2.87 -10.98 -17.99
C HIS A 56 -1.42 -10.75 -17.54
N ASN A 57 -0.87 -11.66 -16.76
CA ASN A 57 0.56 -11.71 -16.42
C ASN A 57 1.01 -13.16 -16.24
N GLN A 58 2.26 -13.37 -15.78
CA GLN A 58 2.80 -14.71 -15.55
C GLN A 58 2.07 -15.52 -14.46
N HIS A 59 1.36 -14.86 -13.54
CA HIS A 59 0.66 -15.50 -12.41
C HIS A 59 -0.81 -15.70 -12.67
N VAL A 60 -1.42 -14.84 -13.51
CA VAL A 60 -2.86 -14.83 -13.77
C VAL A 60 -3.14 -14.75 -15.25
N ALA A 61 -3.80 -15.77 -15.77
CA ALA A 61 -4.14 -15.84 -17.19
C ALA A 61 -5.26 -14.85 -17.60
N ASN A 62 -6.20 -14.57 -16.68
CA ASN A 62 -7.33 -13.69 -16.96
C ASN A 62 -7.97 -13.17 -15.67
N LEU A 63 -7.54 -12.00 -15.19
CA LEU A 63 -8.14 -11.33 -14.05
C LEU A 63 -9.06 -10.22 -14.53
N VAL A 64 -10.38 -10.43 -14.47
CA VAL A 64 -11.39 -9.52 -14.99
C VAL A 64 -11.90 -8.58 -13.90
N ALA A 65 -11.99 -7.30 -14.24
CA ALA A 65 -12.60 -6.25 -13.43
C ALA A 65 -13.77 -5.60 -14.18
N GLU A 66 -14.90 -5.46 -13.50
CA GLU A 66 -16.08 -4.71 -13.96
C GLU A 66 -16.14 -3.34 -13.27
N ALA A 67 -16.45 -2.30 -14.04
CA ALA A 67 -16.55 -0.94 -13.52
C ALA A 67 -17.68 -0.76 -12.48
N PRO A 68 -17.50 0.05 -11.42
CA PRO A 68 -16.25 0.68 -11.02
C PRO A 68 -15.35 -0.28 -10.21
N ALA A 69 -14.10 -0.44 -10.61
CA ALA A 69 -13.15 -1.31 -9.94
C ALA A 69 -11.71 -0.84 -10.10
N MET A 70 -10.82 -1.25 -9.19
CA MET A 70 -9.38 -1.07 -9.28
C MET A 70 -8.71 -2.42 -9.50
N LEU A 71 -7.93 -2.56 -10.58
CA LEU A 71 -6.95 -3.63 -10.76
C LEU A 71 -5.62 -3.17 -10.19
N ILE A 72 -5.01 -4.00 -9.36
CA ILE A 72 -3.75 -3.69 -8.69
C ILE A 72 -2.77 -4.82 -8.95
N CYS A 73 -1.55 -4.49 -9.34
CA CYS A 73 -0.44 -5.44 -9.41
C CYS A 73 0.89 -4.77 -9.05
N ARG A 74 1.90 -5.60 -8.80
CA ARG A 74 3.26 -5.11 -8.51
C ARG A 74 3.88 -4.50 -9.76
N GLY A 75 4.70 -3.47 -9.56
CA GLY A 75 5.36 -2.77 -10.63
C GLY A 75 6.56 -3.51 -11.22
N ASP A 76 7.12 -4.46 -10.47
CA ASP A 76 8.21 -5.34 -10.91
C ASP A 76 7.71 -6.52 -11.78
N GLU A 77 6.42 -6.60 -12.07
CA GLU A 77 5.81 -7.61 -12.93
C GLU A 77 5.27 -7.01 -14.23
N ALA A 78 5.71 -7.57 -15.35
CA ALA A 78 5.14 -7.22 -16.65
C ALA A 78 3.70 -7.76 -16.76
N HIS A 79 2.81 -6.95 -17.31
CA HIS A 79 1.43 -7.35 -17.51
C HIS A 79 0.81 -6.66 -18.73
N GLU A 80 -0.29 -7.22 -19.19
CA GLU A 80 -1.10 -6.70 -20.28
C GLU A 80 -2.53 -6.47 -19.80
N LEU A 81 -3.11 -5.35 -20.18
CA LEU A 81 -4.53 -5.07 -20.01
C LEU A 81 -5.24 -5.16 -21.36
N VAL A 82 -6.36 -5.88 -21.37
CA VAL A 82 -7.28 -5.96 -22.50
C VAL A 82 -8.61 -5.38 -22.08
N ARG A 83 -9.05 -4.36 -22.80
CA ARG A 83 -10.31 -3.67 -22.54
C ARG A 83 -11.43 -4.22 -23.39
N SER A 84 -12.58 -4.52 -22.78
CA SER A 84 -13.81 -4.81 -23.50
C SER A 84 -14.67 -3.56 -23.55
N MET A 85 -15.03 -3.14 -24.77
CA MET A 85 -15.93 -2.00 -25.02
C MET A 85 -17.41 -2.37 -24.90
N ARG A 86 -17.72 -3.64 -24.61
CA ARG A 86 -19.14 -4.05 -24.43
C ARG A 86 -19.73 -3.35 -23.20
N GLY A 87 -20.74 -2.53 -23.43
CA GLY A 87 -21.40 -1.75 -22.37
C GLY A 87 -20.65 -0.50 -21.92
N ALA A 88 -19.55 -0.14 -22.56
CA ALA A 88 -18.82 1.09 -22.26
C ALA A 88 -19.51 2.28 -22.93
N SER A 89 -19.76 3.34 -22.14
CA SER A 89 -20.37 4.59 -22.59
C SER A 89 -19.34 5.59 -23.10
N THR A 90 -18.08 5.44 -22.69
CA THR A 90 -17.00 6.39 -23.01
C THR A 90 -15.71 5.70 -23.44
N PRO A 91 -14.96 6.27 -24.42
CA PRO A 91 -13.65 5.75 -24.82
C PRO A 91 -12.63 5.77 -23.67
N ASP A 92 -12.75 6.71 -22.74
CA ASP A 92 -11.77 6.99 -21.67
C ASP A 92 -12.14 6.35 -20.32
N GLY A 93 -12.83 5.21 -20.33
CA GLY A 93 -13.27 4.50 -19.12
C GLY A 93 -12.17 3.74 -18.36
N LEU A 94 -10.88 3.98 -18.62
CA LEU A 94 -9.75 3.36 -17.91
C LEU A 94 -8.68 4.42 -17.59
N LEU A 95 -8.28 4.52 -16.32
CA LEU A 95 -7.16 5.33 -15.87
C LEU A 95 -6.06 4.42 -15.34
N CYS A 96 -4.86 4.53 -15.87
CA CYS A 96 -3.69 3.82 -15.38
C CYS A 96 -2.79 4.76 -14.60
N ALA A 97 -2.32 4.33 -13.44
CA ALA A 97 -1.44 5.11 -12.60
C ALA A 97 -0.34 4.23 -11.97
N ARG A 98 0.75 4.86 -11.61
CA ARG A 98 1.87 4.26 -10.90
C ARG A 98 1.96 4.83 -9.50
N ALA A 99 1.87 4.00 -8.47
CA ALA A 99 2.14 4.39 -7.09
C ALA A 99 3.58 3.99 -6.73
N HIS A 100 4.39 4.98 -6.38
CA HIS A 100 5.74 4.82 -5.85
C HIS A 100 5.74 5.05 -4.34
N PHE A 101 6.66 4.39 -3.64
CA PHE A 101 6.82 4.49 -2.21
C PHE A 101 8.22 4.95 -1.88
N ASP A 102 8.36 6.23 -1.54
CA ASP A 102 9.64 6.83 -1.15
C ASP A 102 10.00 6.53 0.31
N GLY A 103 9.06 6.00 1.08
CA GLY A 103 9.24 5.71 2.49
C GLY A 103 9.72 4.28 2.78
N PRO A 104 10.24 4.04 3.99
CA PRO A 104 10.81 2.75 4.38
C PRO A 104 9.78 1.62 4.53
N VAL A 105 8.50 1.95 4.62
CA VAL A 105 7.41 0.95 4.84
C VAL A 105 6.91 0.35 3.52
N GLY A 106 7.35 0.88 2.38
CA GLY A 106 6.98 0.41 1.04
C GLY A 106 7.04 -1.12 0.89
N PRO A 107 8.14 -1.79 1.23
CA PRO A 107 8.25 -3.24 1.11
C PRO A 107 7.20 -4.02 1.92
N LEU A 108 6.79 -3.51 3.10
CA LEU A 108 5.76 -4.15 3.92
C LEU A 108 4.37 -4.06 3.26
N LEU A 109 4.07 -2.92 2.64
CA LEU A 109 2.82 -2.78 1.89
C LEU A 109 2.85 -3.59 0.59
N LEU A 110 3.96 -3.61 -0.14
CA LEU A 110 4.08 -4.38 -1.39
C LEU A 110 3.89 -5.87 -1.19
N ALA A 111 4.20 -6.41 0.00
CA ALA A 111 3.95 -7.81 0.34
C ALA A 111 2.44 -8.16 0.35
N GLU A 112 1.55 -7.19 0.60
CA GLU A 112 0.09 -7.38 0.52
C GLU A 112 -0.40 -7.65 -0.92
N PHE A 113 0.38 -7.20 -1.91
CA PHE A 113 0.06 -7.29 -3.34
C PHE A 113 0.98 -8.30 -4.05
N ALA A 114 1.37 -9.38 -3.36
CA ALA A 114 2.18 -10.46 -3.95
C ALA A 114 1.48 -11.13 -5.14
N GLN A 115 0.17 -11.06 -5.21
CA GLN A 115 -0.63 -11.49 -6.35
C GLN A 115 -1.46 -10.30 -6.85
N PRO A 116 -1.69 -10.18 -8.17
CA PRO A 116 -2.62 -9.19 -8.70
C PRO A 116 -4.02 -9.36 -8.12
N MET A 117 -4.72 -8.25 -7.88
CA MET A 117 -6.07 -8.30 -7.33
C MET A 117 -7.03 -7.32 -7.99
N VAL A 118 -8.32 -7.63 -7.92
CA VAL A 118 -9.43 -6.73 -8.25
C VAL A 118 -10.06 -6.23 -6.95
N VAL A 119 -10.22 -4.94 -6.83
CA VAL A 119 -10.97 -4.29 -5.76
C VAL A 119 -12.21 -3.64 -6.36
N PRO A 120 -13.41 -4.23 -6.19
CA PRO A 120 -14.65 -3.57 -6.55
C PRO A 120 -14.82 -2.28 -5.75
N LEU A 121 -15.26 -1.20 -6.40
CA LEU A 121 -15.42 0.12 -5.80
C LEU A 121 -16.87 0.59 -5.78
N ALA A 122 -17.82 -0.29 -6.12
CA ALA A 122 -19.25 0.04 -6.07
C ALA A 122 -19.69 0.42 -4.66
N ASP A 123 -19.17 -0.28 -3.64
CA ASP A 123 -19.48 -0.06 -2.22
C ASP A 123 -18.43 0.81 -1.52
N ALA A 124 -17.60 1.55 -2.27
CA ALA A 124 -16.63 2.46 -1.69
C ALA A 124 -17.33 3.61 -0.96
N ASP A 125 -16.65 4.16 0.06
CA ASP A 125 -17.20 5.29 0.82
C ASP A 125 -17.45 6.54 -0.07
N ALA A 126 -18.29 7.45 0.42
CA ALA A 126 -18.70 8.64 -0.33
C ALA A 126 -17.50 9.51 -0.77
N SER A 127 -16.43 9.58 0.04
CA SER A 127 -15.24 10.37 -0.29
C SER A 127 -14.52 9.77 -1.49
N LEU A 128 -14.31 8.45 -1.51
CA LEU A 128 -13.66 7.76 -2.63
C LEU A 128 -14.53 7.84 -3.91
N GLN A 129 -15.86 7.70 -3.78
CA GLN A 129 -16.80 7.87 -4.89
C GLN A 129 -16.75 9.29 -5.50
N GLN A 130 -16.61 10.33 -4.67
CA GLN A 130 -16.47 11.71 -5.15
C GLN A 130 -15.17 11.90 -5.95
N VAL A 131 -14.07 11.31 -5.51
CA VAL A 131 -12.79 11.39 -6.23
C VAL A 131 -12.86 10.63 -7.56
N ILE A 132 -13.49 9.45 -7.60
CA ILE A 132 -13.75 8.70 -8.84
C ILE A 132 -14.59 9.55 -9.80
N THR A 133 -15.61 10.23 -9.31
CA THR A 133 -16.45 11.14 -10.10
C THR A 133 -15.67 12.33 -10.65
N LEU A 134 -14.80 12.95 -9.83
CA LEU A 134 -13.89 14.01 -10.26
C LEU A 134 -12.96 13.54 -11.39
N VAL A 135 -12.32 12.39 -11.22
CA VAL A 135 -11.42 11.80 -12.23
C VAL A 135 -12.17 11.55 -13.53
N ARG A 136 -13.37 10.96 -13.46
CA ARG A 136 -14.22 10.71 -14.64
C ARG A 136 -14.58 12.02 -15.36
N ALA A 137 -14.97 13.05 -14.64
CA ALA A 137 -15.32 14.35 -15.22
C ALA A 137 -14.10 14.99 -15.92
N GLU A 138 -12.93 14.90 -15.33
CA GLU A 138 -11.70 15.48 -15.87
C GLU A 138 -11.15 14.71 -17.09
N LEU A 139 -11.37 13.39 -17.16
CA LEU A 139 -11.04 12.60 -18.34
C LEU A 139 -12.00 12.90 -19.51
N ASN A 140 -13.30 13.04 -19.22
CA ASN A 140 -14.31 13.33 -20.25
C ASN A 140 -14.19 14.76 -20.83
N GLN A 141 -13.76 15.72 -20.02
CA GLN A 141 -13.61 17.13 -20.42
C GLN A 141 -12.26 17.69 -19.95
N PRO A 142 -11.17 17.37 -20.67
CA PRO A 142 -9.84 17.84 -20.30
C PRO A 142 -9.75 19.35 -20.25
N ARG A 143 -9.21 19.89 -19.13
CA ARG A 143 -9.02 21.33 -18.92
C ARG A 143 -7.56 21.65 -18.63
N CYS A 144 -7.23 22.95 -18.65
CA CYS A 144 -5.89 23.42 -18.27
C CYS A 144 -5.55 22.93 -16.85
N GLY A 145 -4.34 22.40 -16.64
CA GLY A 145 -3.90 21.84 -15.36
C GLY A 145 -4.32 20.39 -15.10
N GLN A 146 -5.05 19.74 -16.03
CA GLN A 146 -5.50 18.36 -15.88
C GLN A 146 -4.39 17.37 -15.45
N PRO A 147 -3.14 17.37 -15.99
CA PRO A 147 -2.13 16.40 -15.57
C PRO A 147 -1.86 16.46 -14.06
N LEU A 148 -1.66 17.67 -13.55
CA LEU A 148 -1.37 17.86 -12.14
C LEU A 148 -2.59 17.54 -11.27
N LEU A 149 -3.80 17.88 -11.73
CA LEU A 149 -5.03 17.52 -11.04
C LEU A 149 -5.18 16.01 -10.92
N LEU A 150 -4.95 15.26 -12.01
CA LEU A 150 -5.06 13.80 -12.01
C LEU A 150 -4.00 13.14 -11.11
N ASP A 151 -2.76 13.64 -11.07
CA ASP A 151 -1.75 13.15 -10.13
C ASP A 151 -2.19 13.37 -8.68
N ARG A 152 -2.72 14.54 -8.34
CA ARG A 152 -3.25 14.80 -6.98
C ARG A 152 -4.50 13.97 -6.66
N ALA A 153 -5.38 13.80 -7.63
CA ALA A 153 -6.52 12.89 -7.48
C ALA A 153 -6.04 11.44 -7.29
N GLY A 154 -4.97 11.03 -7.96
CA GLY A 154 -4.32 9.73 -7.79
C GLY A 154 -3.81 9.52 -6.37
N ASP A 155 -3.15 10.53 -5.76
CA ASP A 155 -2.72 10.46 -4.36
C ASP A 155 -3.93 10.25 -3.42
N ILE A 156 -5.02 10.98 -3.63
CA ILE A 156 -6.25 10.86 -2.82
C ILE A 156 -6.94 9.51 -3.06
N LEU A 157 -7.03 9.06 -4.32
CA LEU A 157 -7.55 7.73 -4.68
C LEU A 157 -6.79 6.62 -3.97
N PHE A 158 -5.46 6.71 -3.91
CA PHE A 158 -4.64 5.71 -3.24
C PHE A 158 -4.91 5.66 -1.72
N ILE A 159 -5.04 6.82 -1.06
CA ILE A 159 -5.43 6.89 0.36
C ILE A 159 -6.83 6.29 0.56
N GLY A 160 -7.79 6.66 -0.28
CA GLY A 160 -9.16 6.12 -0.25
C GLY A 160 -9.20 4.61 -0.48
N LEU A 161 -8.40 4.11 -1.41
CA LEU A 161 -8.22 2.68 -1.68
C LEU A 161 -7.69 1.94 -0.45
N LEU A 162 -6.64 2.45 0.22
CA LEU A 162 -6.12 1.84 1.45
C LEU A 162 -7.17 1.85 2.57
N ARG A 163 -7.94 2.93 2.73
CA ARG A 163 -9.08 2.98 3.67
C ARG A 163 -10.11 1.91 3.36
N HIS A 164 -10.47 1.76 2.09
CA HIS A 164 -11.41 0.74 1.64
C HIS A 164 -10.89 -0.67 1.93
N LEU A 165 -9.60 -0.94 1.65
CA LEU A 165 -8.97 -2.24 1.91
C LEU A 165 -8.82 -2.56 3.41
N VAL A 166 -8.61 -1.56 4.26
CA VAL A 166 -8.63 -1.74 5.74
C VAL A 166 -10.04 -2.03 6.23
N ALA A 167 -11.06 -1.37 5.66
CA ALA A 167 -12.46 -1.63 6.02
C ALA A 167 -12.96 -2.99 5.49
N HIS A 168 -12.45 -3.43 4.34
CA HIS A 168 -12.83 -4.67 3.66
C HIS A 168 -11.57 -5.48 3.30
N PRO A 169 -10.89 -6.11 4.28
CA PRO A 169 -9.66 -6.87 4.04
C PRO A 169 -9.91 -8.00 3.03
N ARG A 170 -9.03 -8.11 2.03
CA ARG A 170 -9.12 -9.13 0.97
C ARG A 170 -8.37 -10.41 1.31
N HIS A 171 -7.43 -10.33 2.22
CA HIS A 171 -6.65 -11.46 2.72
C HIS A 171 -7.01 -11.74 4.18
N GLY A 172 -6.95 -13.01 4.59
CA GLY A 172 -7.20 -13.41 5.98
C GLY A 172 -6.09 -13.03 6.95
N SER A 173 -4.98 -12.48 6.46
CA SER A 173 -3.84 -11.99 7.25
C SER A 173 -3.05 -10.97 6.44
N GLY A 174 -2.23 -10.17 7.13
CA GLY A 174 -1.34 -9.17 6.55
C GLY A 174 -1.48 -7.81 7.22
N LEU A 175 -0.75 -6.81 6.72
CA LEU A 175 -0.71 -5.47 7.29
C LEU A 175 -2.09 -4.80 7.28
N LEU A 176 -2.79 -4.87 6.14
CA LEU A 176 -4.11 -4.26 5.99
C LEU A 176 -5.16 -4.96 6.86
N HIS A 177 -5.08 -6.31 6.98
CA HIS A 177 -5.92 -7.07 7.90
C HIS A 177 -5.61 -6.73 9.36
N GLY A 178 -4.34 -6.61 9.75
CA GLY A 178 -3.94 -6.17 11.09
C GLY A 178 -4.46 -4.77 11.44
N LEU A 179 -4.48 -3.86 10.47
CA LEU A 179 -5.05 -2.51 10.64
C LEU A 179 -6.59 -2.52 10.75
N SER A 180 -7.27 -3.53 10.25
CA SER A 180 -8.73 -3.67 10.42
C SER A 180 -9.13 -4.05 11.86
N ASP A 181 -8.28 -4.76 12.59
CA ASP A 181 -8.48 -5.08 14.00
C ASP A 181 -8.12 -3.87 14.89
N PRO A 182 -9.07 -3.27 15.65
CA PRO A 182 -8.79 -2.05 16.43
C PRO A 182 -7.68 -2.21 17.47
N ARG A 183 -7.55 -3.40 18.09
CA ARG A 183 -6.55 -3.67 19.14
C ARG A 183 -5.16 -3.84 18.55
N ILE A 184 -5.06 -4.61 17.47
CA ILE A 184 -3.79 -4.79 16.75
C ILE A 184 -3.36 -3.49 16.09
N ALA A 185 -4.31 -2.74 15.50
CA ALA A 185 -4.05 -1.45 14.89
C ALA A 185 -3.43 -0.44 15.87
N SER A 186 -3.88 -0.39 17.13
CA SER A 186 -3.30 0.52 18.14
C SER A 186 -1.81 0.26 18.34
N THR A 187 -1.41 -1.01 18.43
CA THR A 187 0.02 -1.38 18.53
C THR A 187 0.76 -1.09 17.23
N LEU A 188 0.19 -1.42 16.06
CA LEU A 188 0.84 -1.12 14.78
C LEU A 188 1.11 0.37 14.63
N VAL A 189 0.12 1.23 14.91
CA VAL A 189 0.28 2.69 14.87
C VAL A 189 1.40 3.15 15.79
N ALA A 190 1.45 2.66 17.02
CA ALA A 190 2.49 3.00 17.99
C ALA A 190 3.89 2.53 17.54
N LEU A 191 4.01 1.32 16.99
CA LEU A 191 5.26 0.80 16.44
C LEU A 191 5.78 1.64 15.26
N HIS A 192 4.87 2.08 14.38
CA HIS A 192 5.23 2.93 13.25
C HIS A 192 5.58 4.36 13.67
N ALA A 193 4.94 4.90 14.70
CA ALA A 193 5.24 6.23 15.23
C ALA A 193 6.60 6.27 15.96
N GLU A 194 6.91 5.25 16.75
CA GLU A 194 8.10 5.21 17.60
C GLU A 194 8.87 3.88 17.47
N PRO A 195 9.41 3.54 16.28
CA PRO A 195 10.05 2.25 16.06
C PRO A 195 11.32 2.08 16.93
N GLN A 196 11.95 3.17 17.37
CA GLN A 196 13.17 3.16 18.19
C GLN A 196 12.92 2.89 19.68
N ALA A 197 11.67 3.00 20.17
CA ALA A 197 11.36 2.81 21.60
C ALA A 197 11.69 1.39 22.10
N ASP A 198 11.87 1.21 23.40
CA ASP A 198 12.14 -0.12 24.02
C ASP A 198 10.87 -0.99 24.03
N TRP A 199 10.47 -1.43 22.86
CA TRP A 199 9.32 -2.29 22.69
C TRP A 199 9.59 -3.70 23.18
N ARG A 200 8.78 -4.13 24.15
CA ARG A 200 8.73 -5.51 24.66
C ARG A 200 7.34 -6.09 24.40
N LEU A 201 7.20 -7.39 24.48
CA LEU A 201 5.91 -8.05 24.27
C LEU A 201 4.85 -7.53 25.26
N GLU A 202 5.26 -7.23 26.49
CA GLU A 202 4.41 -6.63 27.51
C GLU A 202 3.85 -5.28 27.06
N THR A 203 4.74 -4.34 26.70
CA THR A 203 4.33 -2.98 26.30
C THR A 203 3.48 -2.98 25.02
N MET A 204 3.75 -3.88 24.08
CA MET A 204 2.92 -4.07 22.89
C MET A 204 1.52 -4.59 23.26
N ALA A 205 1.44 -5.57 24.17
CA ALA A 205 0.17 -6.13 24.64
C ALA A 205 -0.64 -5.11 25.44
N ASP A 206 0.02 -4.32 26.30
CA ASP A 206 -0.62 -3.23 27.06
C ASP A 206 -1.21 -2.17 26.12
N THR A 207 -0.49 -1.81 25.05
CA THR A 207 -0.98 -0.88 24.01
C THR A 207 -2.24 -1.41 23.30
N ALA A 208 -2.34 -2.74 23.14
CA ALA A 208 -3.52 -3.40 22.57
C ALA A 208 -4.64 -3.62 23.60
N GLY A 209 -4.42 -3.34 24.89
CA GLY A 209 -5.35 -3.67 25.98
C GLY A 209 -5.57 -5.18 26.11
N MET A 210 -4.52 -6.00 25.97
CA MET A 210 -4.59 -7.46 25.94
C MET A 210 -3.55 -8.10 26.86
N SER A 211 -3.80 -9.34 27.30
CA SER A 211 -2.75 -10.15 27.93
C SER A 211 -1.68 -10.53 26.88
N ARG A 212 -0.43 -10.77 27.33
CA ARG A 212 0.71 -11.13 26.44
C ARG A 212 0.39 -12.31 25.52
N THR A 213 -0.20 -13.37 26.05
CA THR A 213 -0.54 -14.57 25.30
C THR A 213 -1.62 -14.29 24.26
N ALA A 214 -2.70 -13.61 24.66
CA ALA A 214 -3.80 -13.25 23.77
C ALA A 214 -3.31 -12.32 22.65
N PHE A 215 -2.50 -11.32 22.97
CA PHE A 215 -1.91 -10.40 22.00
C PHE A 215 -1.00 -11.13 21.00
N ALA A 216 -0.05 -11.96 21.47
CA ALA A 216 0.88 -12.67 20.60
C ALA A 216 0.15 -13.59 19.60
N ASN A 217 -0.89 -14.29 20.04
CA ASN A 217 -1.70 -15.14 19.18
C ASN A 217 -2.50 -14.32 18.18
N ARG A 218 -3.24 -13.28 18.64
CA ARG A 218 -4.04 -12.42 17.79
C ARG A 218 -3.20 -11.68 16.76
N PHE A 219 -2.01 -11.18 17.15
CA PHE A 219 -1.08 -10.52 16.26
C PHE A 219 -0.57 -11.47 15.17
N ARG A 220 -0.25 -12.73 15.54
CA ARG A 220 0.20 -13.75 14.57
C ARG A 220 -0.93 -14.15 13.61
N GLU A 221 -2.15 -14.30 14.10
CA GLU A 221 -3.32 -14.55 13.26
C GLU A 221 -3.54 -13.40 12.27
N ALA A 222 -3.50 -12.16 12.78
CA ALA A 222 -3.78 -10.98 11.96
C ALA A 222 -2.69 -10.68 10.91
N LEU A 223 -1.41 -10.87 11.24
CA LEU A 223 -0.28 -10.46 10.37
C LEU A 223 0.55 -11.62 9.82
N ASN A 224 0.23 -12.87 10.15
CA ASN A 224 1.02 -14.05 9.80
C ASN A 224 2.52 -13.95 10.21
N THR A 225 2.80 -13.16 11.25
CA THR A 225 4.15 -12.97 11.80
C THR A 225 4.09 -12.65 13.30
N THR A 226 5.21 -12.82 14.00
CA THR A 226 5.28 -12.47 15.43
C THR A 226 5.52 -10.97 15.62
N PRO A 227 5.04 -10.36 16.76
CA PRO A 227 5.27 -8.94 17.04
C PRO A 227 6.74 -8.52 16.97
N GLY A 228 7.64 -9.31 17.54
CA GLY A 228 9.09 -9.03 17.52
C GLY A 228 9.70 -9.11 16.11
N LYS A 229 9.25 -10.07 15.28
CA LYS A 229 9.71 -10.19 13.90
C LYS A 229 9.20 -9.01 13.06
N TYR A 230 7.94 -8.61 13.24
CA TYR A 230 7.38 -7.43 12.58
C TYR A 230 8.18 -6.16 12.91
N LEU A 231 8.41 -5.87 14.20
CA LEU A 231 9.21 -4.73 14.64
C LEU A 231 10.63 -4.77 14.05
N SER A 232 11.25 -5.95 14.02
CA SER A 232 12.59 -6.11 13.43
C SER A 232 12.60 -5.78 11.94
N GLN A 233 11.59 -6.21 11.19
CA GLN A 233 11.42 -5.90 9.77
C GLN A 233 11.19 -4.40 9.54
N LEU A 234 10.32 -3.78 10.35
CA LEU A 234 10.06 -2.34 10.30
C LEU A 234 11.34 -1.52 10.55
N ARG A 235 12.06 -1.84 11.62
CA ARG A 235 13.34 -1.20 11.96
C ARG A 235 14.38 -1.36 10.86
N LEU A 236 14.48 -2.55 10.28
CA LEU A 236 15.41 -2.83 9.21
C LEU A 236 15.07 -2.01 7.95
N ALA A 237 13.82 -1.97 7.55
CA ALA A 237 13.35 -1.19 6.39
C ALA A 237 13.66 0.32 6.57
N ILE A 238 13.40 0.86 7.76
CA ILE A 238 13.74 2.26 8.08
C ILE A 238 15.25 2.48 8.02
N ALA A 239 16.05 1.55 8.54
CA ALA A 239 17.51 1.66 8.52
C ALA A 239 18.09 1.55 7.11
N GLN A 240 17.57 0.64 6.27
CA GLN A 240 17.96 0.52 4.86
C GLN A 240 17.73 1.82 4.12
N ARG A 241 16.56 2.43 4.30
CA ARG A 241 16.23 3.72 3.66
C ARG A 241 17.13 4.86 4.17
N ALA A 242 17.35 4.95 5.49
CA ALA A 242 18.21 5.96 6.08
C ALA A 242 19.65 5.90 5.53
N VAL A 243 20.22 4.67 5.43
CA VAL A 243 21.55 4.45 4.86
C VAL A 243 21.57 4.77 3.36
N ALA A 244 20.55 4.38 2.61
CA ALA A 244 20.43 4.69 1.17
C ALA A 244 20.30 6.21 0.92
N SER A 245 19.76 6.96 1.88
CA SER A 245 19.66 8.43 1.84
C SER A 245 20.90 9.14 2.35
N GLY A 246 21.98 8.40 2.70
CA GLY A 246 23.27 8.95 3.11
C GLY A 246 23.50 9.04 4.62
N ASP A 247 22.58 8.58 5.46
CA ASP A 247 22.80 8.51 6.90
C ASP A 247 23.95 7.51 7.24
N GLY A 248 24.85 7.92 8.12
CA GLY A 248 25.85 7.00 8.63
C GLY A 248 25.23 5.90 9.51
N LEU A 249 25.84 4.69 9.52
CA LEU A 249 25.35 3.52 10.26
C LEU A 249 25.05 3.81 11.75
N LYS A 250 25.84 4.66 12.41
CA LYS A 250 25.64 5.02 13.82
C LYS A 250 24.33 5.82 14.01
N THR A 251 24.05 6.76 13.12
CA THR A 251 22.82 7.57 13.12
C THR A 251 21.61 6.70 12.81
N ALA A 252 21.69 5.89 11.76
CA ALA A 252 20.63 4.95 11.37
C ALA A 252 20.32 3.96 12.52
N ALA A 253 21.32 3.38 13.18
CA ALA A 253 21.11 2.48 14.32
C ALA A 253 20.35 3.16 15.47
N ARG A 254 20.74 4.37 15.84
CA ARG A 254 20.06 5.13 16.91
C ARG A 254 18.61 5.43 16.57
N ARG A 255 18.32 5.86 15.34
CA ARG A 255 16.96 6.21 14.87
C ARG A 255 16.03 5.00 14.77
N THR A 256 16.58 3.81 14.70
CA THR A 256 15.81 2.57 14.50
C THR A 256 15.82 1.62 15.69
N GLY A 257 16.43 2.03 16.82
CA GLY A 257 16.47 1.24 18.04
C GLY A 257 17.41 0.02 17.99
N TYR A 258 18.39 0.01 17.08
CA TYR A 258 19.49 -0.94 17.14
C TYR A 258 20.51 -0.52 18.22
N THR A 259 20.99 -1.47 18.98
CA THR A 259 21.90 -1.24 20.11
C THR A 259 23.17 -0.50 19.69
N ASN A 260 23.68 -0.79 18.49
CA ASN A 260 24.89 -0.17 17.94
C ASN A 260 24.98 -0.37 16.41
N ALA A 261 25.94 0.33 15.78
CA ALA A 261 26.18 0.25 14.34
C ALA A 261 26.54 -1.17 13.85
N SER A 262 27.26 -1.94 14.69
CA SER A 262 27.65 -3.32 14.33
C SER A 262 26.45 -4.27 14.29
N ALA A 263 25.49 -4.11 15.20
CA ALA A 263 24.24 -4.88 15.17
C ALA A 263 23.42 -4.56 13.92
N LEU A 264 23.31 -3.28 13.56
CA LEU A 264 22.64 -2.86 12.32
C LEU A 264 23.37 -3.40 11.08
N SER A 265 24.70 -3.29 11.03
CA SER A 265 25.50 -3.77 9.89
C SER A 265 25.28 -5.27 9.63
N ARG A 266 25.25 -6.10 10.70
CA ARG A 266 24.92 -7.54 10.58
C ARG A 266 23.51 -7.78 10.06
N ALA A 267 22.53 -6.99 10.54
CA ALA A 267 21.14 -7.11 10.07
C ALA A 267 21.02 -6.77 8.57
N LEU A 268 21.67 -5.69 8.12
CA LEU A 268 21.70 -5.27 6.72
C LEU A 268 22.40 -6.32 5.83
N SER A 269 23.53 -6.88 6.27
CA SER A 269 24.23 -7.93 5.51
C SER A 269 23.39 -9.21 5.38
N LYS A 270 22.69 -9.59 6.46
CA LYS A 270 21.78 -10.76 6.43
C LYS A 270 20.62 -10.55 5.48
N ALA A 271 20.02 -9.35 5.45
CA ALA A 271 18.93 -9.03 4.55
C ALA A 271 19.37 -9.14 3.08
N ARG A 272 20.50 -8.54 2.72
CA ARG A 272 21.06 -8.63 1.36
C ARG A 272 21.32 -10.06 0.90
N ALA A 273 21.78 -10.93 1.80
CA ALA A 273 22.03 -12.33 1.50
C ALA A 273 20.74 -13.16 1.31
N GLN A 274 19.59 -12.65 1.75
CA GLN A 274 18.28 -13.28 1.55
C GLN A 274 17.57 -12.81 0.27
N GLU A 275 17.99 -11.68 -0.28
CA GLU A 275 17.45 -11.06 -1.53
C GLU A 275 18.24 -11.53 -2.77
N ALA A 276 19.46 -12.07 -2.59
CA ALA A 276 20.31 -12.63 -3.64
C ALA A 276 20.06 -14.12 -3.86
#